data_7dbb0876c0f3a63b2f465add04c4c5a3
#
_entry.id   7dbb0876c0f3a63b2f465add04c4c5a3
#
_cell.length_a   1.000
_cell.length_b   1.000
_cell.length_c   1.000
_cell.angle_alpha   90.00
_cell.angle_beta   90.00
_cell.angle_gamma   90.00
#
_symmetry.space_group_name_H-M   'P 1'
#
loop_
_entity.id
_entity.type
_entity.pdbx_description
1 polymer ?
#
loop_
_entity_poly.entity_id
_entity_poly.type
_entity_poly.pdbx_seq_one_letter_code
_entity_poly.pdbx_strand_id
1 'polypeptide(L)'
;MRSAKEQADVVTNYLQDERAQQSVIDPPFSDGRTAQVSPFGVIPKPHQPGKWRLILDLSSPHGHSVNDGIDPHLCSLSYSWVDDAATRILALGRETLLAKMDIQSAYRLIPVHPDDRHLLGMRWRGSVTLAAALPFGLRSAPKIFSAVADALLWVMFRRGVSSAIHYLNDFLFCGAAGSGKCAQNLASALTTCRDLGMPVADHKTQGPSTVLTFLCIEIDTVHMQLRLPSEKLARLQDVLLSWSTRRGGTKRELLSLIGSLHHACAVIKPVRAFLRRLIELSNVPKALHPFFA
;
A
#
# COMPACT_ATOMS: atom_id res chain seq x y z
N MET A 1 -6.59 -19.99 5.00
CA MET A 1 -7.14 -19.69 3.64
C MET A 1 -6.65 -20.72 2.63
N ARG A 2 -7.33 -20.87 1.48
CA ARG A 2 -6.99 -21.83 0.42
C ARG A 2 -5.57 -21.60 -0.11
N SER A 3 -5.19 -20.35 -0.43
CA SER A 3 -3.86 -20.01 -0.95
C SER A 3 -2.69 -20.43 -0.04
N ALA A 4 -2.87 -20.38 1.29
CA ALA A 4 -1.84 -20.85 2.21
C ALA A 4 -1.62 -22.37 2.13
N LYS A 5 -2.68 -23.15 1.88
CA LYS A 5 -2.59 -24.61 1.71
C LYS A 5 -1.97 -24.99 0.36
N GLU A 6 -2.35 -24.26 -0.71
CA GLU A 6 -1.83 -24.46 -2.08
C GLU A 6 -0.33 -24.10 -2.18
N GLN A 7 0.13 -23.18 -1.34
CA GLN A 7 1.51 -22.65 -1.32
C GLN A 7 2.20 -22.96 0.03
N ALA A 8 2.11 -24.22 0.47
CA ALA A 8 2.53 -24.62 1.81
C ALA A 8 4.03 -24.36 2.10
N ASP A 9 4.88 -24.60 1.12
CA ASP A 9 6.33 -24.38 1.27
C ASP A 9 6.67 -22.91 1.32
N VAL A 10 5.98 -22.10 0.49
CA VAL A 10 6.10 -20.62 0.53
C VAL A 10 5.76 -20.09 1.93
N VAL A 11 4.64 -20.56 2.51
CA VAL A 11 4.23 -20.16 3.86
C VAL A 11 5.27 -20.57 4.89
N THR A 12 5.77 -21.82 4.81
CA THR A 12 6.75 -22.35 5.77
C THR A 12 8.03 -21.52 5.75
N ASN A 13 8.59 -21.28 4.55
CA ASN A 13 9.80 -20.47 4.39
C ASN A 13 9.57 -19.03 4.86
N TYR A 14 8.43 -18.43 4.50
CA TYR A 14 8.09 -17.08 4.92
C TYR A 14 8.05 -16.94 6.46
N LEU A 15 7.41 -17.88 7.16
CA LEU A 15 7.35 -17.86 8.62
C LEU A 15 8.72 -18.13 9.27
N GLN A 16 9.59 -18.90 8.65
CA GLN A 16 10.98 -19.09 9.10
C GLN A 16 11.78 -17.78 9.00
N ASP A 17 11.69 -17.09 7.85
CA ASP A 17 12.34 -15.80 7.63
C ASP A 17 11.85 -14.74 8.63
N GLU A 18 10.54 -14.68 8.87
CA GLU A 18 9.93 -13.74 9.82
C GLU A 18 10.34 -14.05 11.28
N ARG A 19 10.54 -15.33 11.63
CA ARG A 19 11.10 -15.71 12.94
C ARG A 19 12.56 -15.29 13.07
N ALA A 20 13.36 -15.50 12.04
CA ALA A 20 14.76 -15.07 12.05
C ALA A 20 14.90 -13.54 12.23
N GLN A 21 13.92 -12.77 11.73
CA GLN A 21 13.83 -11.32 11.89
C GLN A 21 13.10 -10.90 13.19
N GLN A 22 12.67 -11.83 14.03
CA GLN A 22 11.88 -11.59 15.24
C GLN A 22 10.56 -10.83 15.00
N SER A 23 10.08 -10.79 13.76
CA SER A 23 8.77 -10.21 13.39
C SER A 23 7.61 -11.15 13.73
N VAL A 24 7.90 -12.43 13.95
CA VAL A 24 6.99 -13.47 14.42
C VAL A 24 7.68 -14.25 15.53
N ILE A 25 6.95 -14.54 16.60
CA ILE A 25 7.44 -15.26 17.78
C ILE A 25 6.54 -16.44 18.12
N ASP A 26 7.06 -17.40 18.88
CA ASP A 26 6.25 -18.44 19.49
C ASP A 26 5.54 -17.88 20.75
N PRO A 27 4.33 -18.37 21.08
CA PRO A 27 3.59 -17.87 22.23
C PRO A 27 4.36 -18.09 23.54
N PRO A 28 4.67 -17.03 24.29
CA PRO A 28 5.37 -17.16 25.57
C PRO A 28 4.43 -17.50 26.75
N PHE A 29 3.22 -18.02 26.46
CA PHE A 29 2.17 -18.15 27.48
C PHE A 29 2.42 -19.31 28.44
N SER A 30 2.89 -18.97 29.61
CA SER A 30 2.80 -19.78 30.81
C SER A 30 1.63 -19.40 31.75
N ASP A 31 0.88 -18.33 31.39
CA ASP A 31 -0.10 -17.65 32.25
C ASP A 31 -1.57 -17.95 31.90
N GLY A 32 -1.81 -18.96 31.07
CA GLY A 32 -3.18 -19.36 30.66
C GLY A 32 -3.84 -18.46 29.62
N ARG A 33 -3.18 -17.43 29.12
CA ARG A 33 -3.70 -16.65 27.99
C ARG A 33 -3.78 -17.52 26.74
N THR A 34 -4.87 -17.39 25.98
CA THR A 34 -5.05 -18.02 24.68
C THR A 34 -4.86 -17.03 23.55
N ALA A 35 -4.15 -17.44 22.49
CA ALA A 35 -4.00 -16.59 21.32
C ALA A 35 -5.29 -16.52 20.51
N GLN A 36 -5.72 -15.32 20.10
CA GLN A 36 -6.72 -15.16 19.08
C GLN A 36 -6.11 -15.48 17.73
N VAL A 37 -6.53 -16.59 17.12
CA VAL A 37 -5.99 -17.06 15.84
C VAL A 37 -6.84 -16.59 14.69
N SER A 38 -6.23 -15.80 13.79
CA SER A 38 -6.87 -15.32 12.57
C SER A 38 -6.44 -16.13 11.35
N PRO A 39 -7.32 -16.30 10.34
CA PRO A 39 -6.95 -16.92 9.07
C PRO A 39 -5.88 -16.09 8.36
N PHE A 40 -5.02 -16.74 7.59
CA PHE A 40 -4.06 -16.05 6.74
C PHE A 40 -3.89 -16.73 5.39
N GLY A 41 -3.37 -15.98 4.43
CA GLY A 41 -3.10 -16.46 3.09
C GLY A 41 -1.88 -15.80 2.49
N VAL A 42 -1.45 -16.28 1.33
CA VAL A 42 -0.36 -15.68 0.56
C VAL A 42 -0.87 -15.23 -0.80
N ILE A 43 -0.35 -14.09 -1.24
CA ILE A 43 -0.58 -13.54 -2.58
C ILE A 43 0.77 -13.26 -3.24
N PRO A 44 0.91 -13.49 -4.57
CA PRO A 44 2.14 -13.13 -5.27
C PRO A 44 2.34 -11.61 -5.25
N LYS A 45 3.60 -11.18 -5.12
CA LYS A 45 3.94 -9.76 -5.27
C LYS A 45 3.89 -9.38 -6.75
N PRO A 46 3.16 -8.32 -7.14
CA PRO A 46 3.17 -7.82 -8.51
C PRO A 46 4.60 -7.50 -8.97
N HIS A 47 4.92 -7.82 -10.22
CA HIS A 47 6.22 -7.57 -10.85
C HIS A 47 7.44 -8.16 -10.13
N GLN A 48 7.25 -9.13 -9.22
CA GLN A 48 8.32 -9.85 -8.54
C GLN A 48 8.04 -11.36 -8.56
N PRO A 49 8.31 -12.06 -9.70
CA PRO A 49 8.07 -13.49 -9.81
C PRO A 49 8.76 -14.27 -8.67
N GLY A 50 8.08 -15.24 -8.12
CA GLY A 50 8.57 -16.05 -7.00
C GLY A 50 8.53 -15.39 -5.62
N LYS A 51 8.20 -14.08 -5.52
CA LYS A 51 8.02 -13.41 -4.23
C LYS A 51 6.55 -13.35 -3.82
N TRP A 52 6.30 -13.58 -2.54
CA TRP A 52 4.96 -13.65 -1.97
C TRP A 52 4.80 -12.64 -0.83
N ARG A 53 3.55 -12.29 -0.55
CA ARG A 53 3.16 -11.50 0.62
C ARG A 53 2.19 -12.32 1.46
N LEU A 54 2.49 -12.51 2.73
CA LEU A 54 1.55 -13.08 3.69
C LEU A 54 0.59 -11.99 4.15
N ILE A 55 -0.70 -12.31 4.16
CA ILE A 55 -1.76 -11.41 4.62
C ILE A 55 -2.53 -12.14 5.71
N LEU A 56 -2.59 -11.51 6.88
CA LEU A 56 -3.39 -11.97 8.00
C LEU A 56 -4.80 -11.39 7.84
N ASP A 57 -5.83 -12.25 7.83
CA ASP A 57 -7.23 -11.84 7.72
C ASP A 57 -7.78 -11.49 9.11
N LEU A 58 -7.43 -10.31 9.57
CA LEU A 58 -7.85 -9.79 10.87
C LEU A 58 -9.29 -9.25 10.88
N SER A 59 -10.03 -9.42 9.76
CA SER A 59 -11.46 -9.09 9.65
C SER A 59 -12.34 -10.34 9.65
N SER A 60 -11.78 -11.52 9.94
CA SER A 60 -12.51 -12.80 10.01
C SER A 60 -12.31 -13.46 11.37
N PRO A 61 -13.40 -14.03 11.97
CA PRO A 61 -14.79 -13.99 11.51
C PRO A 61 -15.42 -12.61 11.76
N HIS A 62 -16.33 -12.21 10.87
CA HIS A 62 -17.02 -10.92 10.99
C HIS A 62 -17.81 -10.82 12.32
N GLY A 63 -17.72 -9.69 13.00
CA GLY A 63 -18.36 -9.43 14.31
C GLY A 63 -17.53 -9.89 15.51
N HIS A 64 -16.48 -10.69 15.31
CA HIS A 64 -15.60 -11.21 16.36
C HIS A 64 -14.12 -11.17 15.98
N SER A 65 -13.78 -10.41 14.96
CA SER A 65 -12.41 -10.27 14.48
C SER A 65 -11.63 -9.23 15.27
N VAL A 66 -10.32 -9.26 15.15
CA VAL A 66 -9.44 -8.23 15.75
C VAL A 66 -9.81 -6.83 15.24
N ASN A 67 -10.07 -6.70 13.95
CA ASN A 67 -10.44 -5.41 13.35
C ASN A 67 -11.82 -4.92 13.79
N ASP A 68 -12.74 -5.79 14.23
CA ASP A 68 -14.04 -5.37 14.77
C ASP A 68 -13.89 -4.71 16.15
N GLY A 69 -12.87 -5.07 16.91
CA GLY A 69 -12.51 -4.44 18.18
C GLY A 69 -11.78 -3.10 18.05
N ILE A 70 -11.40 -2.69 16.81
CA ILE A 70 -10.69 -1.43 16.55
C ILE A 70 -11.68 -0.39 16.01
N ASP A 71 -11.85 0.73 16.73
CA ASP A 71 -12.71 1.83 16.28
C ASP A 71 -12.19 2.41 14.95
N PRO A 72 -13.00 2.39 13.86
CA PRO A 72 -12.63 2.96 12.58
C PRO A 72 -12.25 4.44 12.65
N HIS A 73 -12.85 5.21 13.54
CA HIS A 73 -12.56 6.65 13.69
C HIS A 73 -11.13 6.90 14.17
N LEU A 74 -10.58 6.02 15.01
CA LEU A 74 -9.20 6.08 15.48
C LEU A 74 -8.19 5.75 14.35
N CYS A 75 -8.66 5.10 13.29
CA CYS A 75 -7.83 4.69 12.14
C CYS A 75 -8.00 5.60 10.93
N SER A 76 -8.81 6.65 11.05
CA SER A 76 -9.00 7.64 9.98
C SER A 76 -7.68 8.34 9.64
N LEU A 77 -7.41 8.48 8.35
CA LEU A 77 -6.13 8.95 7.82
C LEU A 77 -6.36 9.76 6.54
N SER A 78 -5.71 10.89 6.45
CA SER A 78 -5.61 11.66 5.22
C SER A 78 -4.26 11.36 4.56
N TYR A 79 -4.30 10.95 3.31
CA TYR A 79 -3.11 10.65 2.52
C TYR A 79 -2.75 11.82 1.61
N SER A 80 -1.44 12.04 1.40
CA SER A 80 -1.01 12.86 0.27
C SER A 80 -1.24 12.09 -1.03
N TRP A 81 -1.83 12.75 -2.01
CA TRP A 81 -2.14 12.18 -3.33
C TRP A 81 -1.30 12.81 -4.43
N VAL A 82 -1.48 12.34 -5.64
CA VAL A 82 -0.82 12.90 -6.84
C VAL A 82 -1.18 14.38 -7.04
N ASP A 83 -2.36 14.82 -6.60
CA ASP A 83 -2.77 16.23 -6.64
C ASP A 83 -1.88 17.13 -5.74
N ASP A 84 -1.40 16.59 -4.58
CA ASP A 84 -0.44 17.31 -3.72
C ASP A 84 0.93 17.41 -4.40
N ALA A 85 1.36 16.36 -5.10
CA ALA A 85 2.56 16.39 -5.93
C ALA A 85 2.41 17.43 -7.04
N ALA A 86 1.29 17.43 -7.76
CA ALA A 86 1.00 18.38 -8.83
C ALA A 86 1.02 19.83 -8.32
N THR A 87 0.44 20.11 -7.15
CA THR A 87 0.46 21.44 -6.52
C THR A 87 1.89 21.92 -6.26
N ARG A 88 2.77 21.04 -5.75
CA ARG A 88 4.18 21.39 -5.54
C ARG A 88 4.93 21.64 -6.84
N ILE A 89 4.68 20.82 -7.86
CA ILE A 89 5.29 20.96 -9.18
C ILE A 89 4.85 22.28 -9.84
N LEU A 90 3.57 22.63 -9.74
CA LEU A 90 3.06 23.92 -10.23
C LEU A 90 3.75 25.11 -9.57
N ALA A 91 4.01 25.03 -8.26
CA ALA A 91 4.73 26.07 -7.52
C ALA A 91 6.21 26.17 -7.90
N LEU A 92 6.87 25.06 -8.31
CA LEU A 92 8.27 25.01 -8.72
C LEU A 92 8.49 25.30 -10.21
N GLY A 93 7.43 25.15 -11.02
CA GLY A 93 7.44 25.40 -12.46
C GLY A 93 7.79 24.20 -13.33
N ARG A 94 7.87 24.44 -14.63
CA ARG A 94 8.22 23.43 -15.64
C ARG A 94 9.62 22.87 -15.39
N GLU A 95 9.84 21.64 -15.87
CA GLU A 95 11.11 20.93 -15.77
C GLU A 95 11.55 20.67 -14.30
N THR A 96 10.62 20.79 -13.34
CA THR A 96 10.84 20.38 -11.95
C THR A 96 11.38 18.96 -11.94
N LEU A 97 12.50 18.77 -11.26
CA LEU A 97 13.09 17.44 -11.05
C LEU A 97 12.37 16.72 -9.92
N LEU A 98 12.10 15.44 -10.14
CA LEU A 98 11.40 14.54 -9.24
C LEU A 98 12.33 13.38 -8.85
N ALA A 99 12.32 13.00 -7.59
CA ALA A 99 12.97 11.78 -7.11
C ALA A 99 12.06 11.07 -6.11
N LYS A 100 12.19 9.76 -6.00
CA LYS A 100 11.42 8.97 -5.03
C LYS A 100 12.27 7.95 -4.31
N MET A 101 11.83 7.57 -3.12
CA MET A 101 12.32 6.43 -2.35
C MET A 101 11.16 5.69 -1.67
N ASP A 102 11.40 4.44 -1.30
CA ASP A 102 10.42 3.57 -0.64
C ASP A 102 11.04 2.98 0.64
N ILE A 103 10.36 3.10 1.76
CA ILE A 103 10.80 2.46 3.01
C ILE A 103 10.48 0.97 2.94
N GLN A 104 11.52 0.15 3.06
CA GLN A 104 11.40 -1.29 2.97
C GLN A 104 10.66 -1.86 4.19
N SER A 105 9.74 -2.79 3.94
CA SER A 105 9.04 -3.55 5.00
C SER A 105 8.32 -2.69 6.04
N ALA A 106 7.87 -1.51 5.67
CA ALA A 106 7.31 -0.44 6.49
C ALA A 106 6.61 -0.88 7.79
N TYR A 107 5.54 -1.67 7.71
CA TYR A 107 4.81 -2.13 8.91
C TYR A 107 5.66 -3.03 9.81
N ARG A 108 6.59 -3.81 9.23
CA ARG A 108 7.44 -4.72 9.98
C ARG A 108 8.51 -4.02 10.82
N LEU A 109 8.72 -2.71 10.60
CA LEU A 109 9.61 -1.89 11.43
C LEU A 109 8.98 -1.49 12.76
N ILE A 110 7.67 -1.67 12.92
CA ILE A 110 6.96 -1.22 14.10
C ILE A 110 6.59 -2.42 14.97
N PRO A 111 7.18 -2.53 16.18
CA PRO A 111 6.89 -3.63 17.08
C PRO A 111 5.47 -3.52 17.64
N VAL A 112 4.82 -4.67 17.84
CA VAL A 112 3.57 -4.78 18.59
C VAL A 112 3.91 -4.91 20.07
N HIS A 113 3.18 -4.15 20.92
CA HIS A 113 3.33 -4.24 22.36
C HIS A 113 3.16 -5.69 22.84
N PRO A 114 3.99 -6.19 23.74
CA PRO A 114 3.94 -7.58 24.19
C PRO A 114 2.55 -8.04 24.66
N ASP A 115 1.80 -7.16 25.34
CA ASP A 115 0.46 -7.47 25.85
C ASP A 115 -0.59 -7.63 24.75
N ASP A 116 -0.36 -7.05 23.54
CA ASP A 116 -1.30 -7.11 22.42
C ASP A 116 -0.98 -8.24 21.42
N ARG A 117 0.20 -8.87 21.53
CA ARG A 117 0.63 -9.91 20.58
C ARG A 117 -0.29 -11.10 20.56
N HIS A 118 -0.93 -11.44 21.69
CA HIS A 118 -1.89 -12.54 21.77
C HIS A 118 -3.10 -12.38 20.85
N LEU A 119 -3.42 -11.14 20.42
CA LEU A 119 -4.50 -10.85 19.46
C LEU A 119 -4.13 -11.18 18.01
N LEU A 120 -2.84 -11.35 17.71
CA LEU A 120 -2.32 -11.44 16.34
C LEU A 120 -1.74 -12.83 16.02
N GLY A 121 -2.48 -13.88 16.43
CA GLY A 121 -2.09 -15.27 16.27
C GLY A 121 -2.35 -15.81 14.87
N MET A 122 -1.44 -16.69 14.43
CA MET A 122 -1.53 -17.49 13.20
C MET A 122 -1.31 -18.95 13.55
N ARG A 123 -2.08 -19.87 12.93
CA ARG A 123 -1.88 -21.33 13.12
C ARG A 123 -1.38 -21.95 11.82
N TRP A 124 -0.21 -22.56 11.87
CA TRP A 124 0.37 -23.26 10.74
C TRP A 124 0.92 -24.64 11.17
N ARG A 125 0.50 -25.72 10.47
CA ARG A 125 0.93 -27.10 10.74
C ARG A 125 0.85 -27.50 12.23
N GLY A 126 -0.23 -27.09 12.90
CA GLY A 126 -0.45 -27.39 14.33
C GLY A 126 0.18 -26.40 15.31
N SER A 127 1.18 -25.63 14.90
CA SER A 127 1.85 -24.64 15.74
C SER A 127 1.14 -23.28 15.63
N VAL A 128 1.07 -22.56 16.75
CA VAL A 128 0.61 -21.17 16.80
C VAL A 128 1.83 -20.26 16.87
N THR A 129 1.79 -19.17 16.12
CA THR A 129 2.79 -18.10 16.16
C THR A 129 2.09 -16.76 16.28
N LEU A 130 2.75 -15.78 16.87
CA LEU A 130 2.23 -14.43 17.10
C LEU A 130 3.01 -13.42 16.28
N ALA A 131 2.31 -12.47 15.68
CA ALA A 131 2.98 -11.34 15.06
C ALA A 131 3.55 -10.41 16.15
N ALA A 132 4.86 -10.20 16.12
CA ALA A 132 5.60 -9.31 17.03
C ALA A 132 5.84 -7.93 16.41
N ALA A 133 5.61 -7.78 15.09
CA ALA A 133 5.60 -6.52 14.37
C ALA A 133 4.26 -6.36 13.63
N LEU A 134 3.88 -5.11 13.29
CA LEU A 134 2.58 -4.81 12.67
C LEU A 134 2.34 -5.68 11.43
N PRO A 135 1.25 -6.46 11.39
CA PRO A 135 0.93 -7.31 10.25
C PRO A 135 0.16 -6.55 9.17
N PHE A 136 0.28 -7.02 7.92
CA PHE A 136 -0.66 -6.65 6.87
C PHE A 136 -2.05 -7.21 7.20
N GLY A 137 -3.07 -6.35 7.10
CA GLY A 137 -4.45 -6.69 7.40
C GLY A 137 -4.99 -6.05 8.69
N LEU A 138 -4.12 -5.51 9.55
CA LEU A 138 -4.54 -4.77 10.75
C LEU A 138 -5.08 -3.39 10.34
N ARG A 139 -6.30 -3.07 10.79
CA ARG A 139 -7.00 -1.81 10.47
C ARG A 139 -6.20 -0.56 10.87
N SER A 140 -5.54 -0.60 12.02
CA SER A 140 -4.75 0.52 12.54
C SER A 140 -3.35 0.65 11.93
N ALA A 141 -2.82 -0.38 11.28
CA ALA A 141 -1.44 -0.37 10.78
C ALA A 141 -1.11 0.81 9.84
N PRO A 142 -1.98 1.20 8.88
CA PRO A 142 -1.71 2.37 8.04
C PRO A 142 -1.59 3.67 8.84
N LYS A 143 -2.45 3.87 9.84
CA LYS A 143 -2.43 5.07 10.69
C LYS A 143 -1.17 5.15 11.53
N ILE A 144 -0.79 4.03 12.15
CA ILE A 144 0.40 3.93 13.00
C ILE A 144 1.65 4.21 12.15
N PHE A 145 1.78 3.56 10.99
CA PHE A 145 2.93 3.79 10.13
C PHE A 145 2.97 5.21 9.54
N SER A 146 1.81 5.80 9.17
CA SER A 146 1.78 7.18 8.71
C SER A 146 2.32 8.16 9.74
N ALA A 147 2.02 7.95 11.04
CA ALA A 147 2.57 8.79 12.09
C ALA A 147 4.12 8.71 12.16
N VAL A 148 4.67 7.51 11.94
CA VAL A 148 6.14 7.32 11.85
C VAL A 148 6.69 8.00 10.60
N ALA A 149 6.02 7.86 9.45
CA ALA A 149 6.44 8.50 8.19
C ALA A 149 6.34 10.02 8.27
N ASP A 150 5.31 10.57 8.93
CA ASP A 150 5.18 12.02 9.22
C ASP A 150 6.34 12.52 10.07
N ALA A 151 6.70 11.79 11.14
CA ALA A 151 7.84 12.11 11.99
C ALA A 151 9.17 12.05 11.20
N LEU A 152 9.33 11.01 10.38
CA LEU A 152 10.51 10.89 9.50
C LEU A 152 10.60 12.06 8.51
N LEU A 153 9.49 12.43 7.88
CA LEU A 153 9.43 13.59 6.97
C LEU A 153 9.76 14.89 7.72
N TRP A 154 9.26 15.06 8.94
CA TRP A 154 9.60 16.21 9.77
C TRP A 154 11.10 16.28 10.07
N VAL A 155 11.75 15.16 10.44
CA VAL A 155 13.21 15.10 10.64
C VAL A 155 13.96 15.47 9.36
N MET A 156 13.51 14.96 8.20
CA MET A 156 14.10 15.31 6.90
C MET A 156 14.04 16.82 6.62
N PHE A 157 12.90 17.47 6.89
CA PHE A 157 12.78 18.91 6.75
C PHE A 157 13.72 19.67 7.72
N ARG A 158 13.86 19.21 8.96
CA ARG A 158 14.82 19.78 9.92
C ARG A 158 16.27 19.59 9.49
N ARG A 159 16.57 18.60 8.67
CA ARG A 159 17.90 18.34 8.08
C ARG A 159 18.11 18.96 6.69
N GLY A 160 17.22 19.87 6.27
CA GLY A 160 17.40 20.67 5.06
C GLY A 160 16.73 20.15 3.80
N VAL A 161 15.94 19.08 3.87
CA VAL A 161 15.01 18.73 2.77
C VAL A 161 14.01 19.88 2.61
N SER A 162 13.88 20.42 1.41
CA SER A 162 13.07 21.61 1.17
C SER A 162 11.68 21.31 0.58
N SER A 163 11.52 20.18 -0.11
CA SER A 163 10.26 19.79 -0.74
C SER A 163 10.14 18.28 -0.83
N ALA A 164 9.21 17.72 -0.06
CA ALA A 164 8.86 16.30 -0.09
C ALA A 164 7.43 16.08 0.35
N ILE A 165 6.83 14.98 -0.10
CA ILE A 165 5.58 14.40 0.41
C ILE A 165 5.75 12.90 0.57
N HIS A 166 4.86 12.27 1.32
CA HIS A 166 4.83 10.81 1.36
C HIS A 166 3.39 10.26 1.28
N TYR A 167 3.29 9.07 0.76
CA TYR A 167 2.11 8.22 0.84
C TYR A 167 2.53 6.90 1.49
N LEU A 168 2.20 6.72 2.78
CA LEU A 168 2.74 5.62 3.57
C LEU A 168 4.27 5.57 3.45
N ASN A 169 4.80 4.49 2.88
CA ASN A 169 6.23 4.24 2.72
C ASN A 169 6.86 4.83 1.44
N ASP A 170 6.04 5.35 0.51
CA ASP A 170 6.51 5.97 -0.73
C ASP A 170 6.75 7.47 -0.53
N PHE A 171 7.98 7.94 -0.67
CA PHE A 171 8.35 9.36 -0.56
C PHE A 171 8.67 9.94 -1.94
N LEU A 172 8.18 11.14 -2.20
CA LEU A 172 8.46 11.93 -3.40
C LEU A 172 9.16 13.23 -3.02
N PHE A 173 10.26 13.53 -3.68
CA PHE A 173 11.05 14.75 -3.53
C PHE A 173 10.96 15.57 -4.80
N CYS A 174 10.88 16.90 -4.66
CA CYS A 174 10.83 17.84 -5.76
C CYS A 174 11.94 18.87 -5.64
N GLY A 175 12.38 19.40 -6.79
CA GLY A 175 13.34 20.52 -6.85
C GLY A 175 13.22 21.26 -8.18
N ALA A 176 13.29 22.61 -8.15
CA ALA A 176 13.22 23.41 -9.36
C ALA A 176 14.33 23.04 -10.35
N ALA A 177 14.05 23.22 -11.65
CA ALA A 177 15.03 22.98 -12.71
C ALA A 177 16.35 23.74 -12.45
N GLY A 178 17.47 23.08 -12.71
CA GLY A 178 18.81 23.66 -12.55
C GLY A 178 19.24 23.96 -11.11
N SER A 179 18.37 23.80 -10.09
CA SER A 179 18.69 24.15 -8.69
C SER A 179 19.55 23.14 -7.95
N GLY A 180 19.69 21.91 -8.44
CA GLY A 180 20.31 20.80 -7.73
C GLY A 180 19.54 20.32 -6.48
N LYS A 181 18.45 21.01 -6.10
CA LYS A 181 17.69 20.74 -4.86
C LYS A 181 17.08 19.36 -4.80
N CYS A 182 16.58 18.82 -5.92
CA CYS A 182 16.00 17.49 -5.94
C CYS A 182 17.01 16.40 -5.54
N ALA A 183 18.21 16.44 -6.12
CA ALA A 183 19.29 15.51 -5.75
C ALA A 183 19.74 15.68 -4.29
N GLN A 184 19.84 16.93 -3.82
CA GLN A 184 20.19 17.24 -2.43
C GLN A 184 19.12 16.71 -1.46
N ASN A 185 17.82 16.90 -1.79
CA ASN A 185 16.70 16.40 -0.99
C ASN A 185 16.75 14.88 -0.86
N LEU A 186 16.94 14.17 -1.98
CA LEU A 186 17.06 12.71 -1.97
C LEU A 186 18.26 12.24 -1.15
N ALA A 187 19.45 12.82 -1.36
CA ALA A 187 20.66 12.45 -0.65
C ALA A 187 20.51 12.67 0.86
N SER A 188 19.96 13.82 1.27
CA SER A 188 19.69 14.14 2.68
C SER A 188 18.68 13.17 3.30
N ALA A 189 17.63 12.78 2.55
CA ALA A 189 16.65 11.81 3.00
C ALA A 189 17.25 10.42 3.18
N LEU A 190 18.06 9.94 2.23
CA LEU A 190 18.75 8.65 2.31
C LEU A 190 19.72 8.60 3.51
N THR A 191 20.46 9.69 3.73
CA THR A 191 21.34 9.83 4.91
C THR A 191 20.52 9.81 6.20
N THR A 192 19.39 10.54 6.24
CA THR A 192 18.50 10.55 7.41
C THR A 192 17.95 9.16 7.71
N CYS A 193 17.52 8.41 6.68
CA CYS A 193 17.05 7.05 6.86
C CYS A 193 18.16 6.13 7.41
N ARG A 194 19.37 6.23 6.88
CA ARG A 194 20.53 5.47 7.35
C ARG A 194 20.83 5.74 8.82
N ASP A 195 20.89 7.02 9.21
CA ASP A 195 21.19 7.45 10.58
C ASP A 195 20.14 6.98 11.59
N LEU A 196 18.88 6.87 11.14
CA LEU A 196 17.75 6.41 11.96
C LEU A 196 17.50 4.89 11.86
N GLY A 197 18.32 4.14 11.12
CA GLY A 197 18.14 2.72 10.93
C GLY A 197 16.88 2.34 10.13
N MET A 198 16.34 3.27 9.32
CA MET A 198 15.18 3.05 8.45
C MET A 198 15.62 2.44 7.12
N PRO A 199 15.31 1.17 6.82
CA PRO A 199 15.76 0.52 5.60
C PRO A 199 15.04 1.09 4.38
N VAL A 200 15.80 1.44 3.34
CA VAL A 200 15.29 1.93 2.06
C VAL A 200 15.41 0.83 0.99
N ALA A 201 14.44 0.74 0.11
CA ALA A 201 14.45 -0.16 -1.03
C ALA A 201 15.23 0.47 -2.20
N ASP A 202 16.54 0.22 -2.28
CA ASP A 202 17.42 0.83 -3.30
C ASP A 202 16.91 0.63 -4.72
N HIS A 203 16.39 -0.56 -5.05
CA HIS A 203 15.86 -0.89 -6.37
C HIS A 203 14.59 -0.12 -6.75
N LYS A 204 13.95 0.56 -5.80
CA LYS A 204 12.79 1.44 -6.02
C LYS A 204 13.15 2.92 -5.94
N THR A 205 14.35 3.25 -5.48
CA THR A 205 14.85 4.62 -5.43
C THR A 205 15.15 5.09 -6.85
N GLN A 206 14.57 6.21 -7.26
CA GLN A 206 14.67 6.73 -8.63
C GLN A 206 14.79 8.25 -8.64
N GLY A 207 15.39 8.77 -9.71
CA GLY A 207 15.55 10.19 -9.94
C GLY A 207 16.94 10.73 -9.53
N PRO A 208 17.18 12.01 -9.70
CA PRO A 208 16.28 13.05 -10.24
C PRO A 208 15.89 12.86 -11.72
N SER A 209 14.63 13.08 -12.06
CA SER A 209 14.12 13.01 -13.44
C SER A 209 12.95 13.97 -13.62
N THR A 210 12.73 14.45 -14.84
CA THR A 210 11.54 15.25 -15.20
C THR A 210 10.31 14.38 -15.47
N VAL A 211 10.51 13.07 -15.68
CA VAL A 211 9.42 12.09 -15.83
C VAL A 211 9.62 10.99 -14.80
N LEU A 212 8.61 10.78 -13.95
CA LEU A 212 8.69 9.80 -12.88
C LEU A 212 7.30 9.25 -12.53
N THR A 213 7.22 7.94 -12.26
CA THR A 213 5.98 7.31 -11.79
C THR A 213 5.89 7.35 -10.27
N PHE A 214 4.85 8.03 -9.74
CA PHE A 214 4.51 8.07 -8.33
C PHE A 214 3.06 7.63 -8.12
N LEU A 215 2.78 6.77 -7.15
CA LEU A 215 1.45 6.18 -6.88
C LEU A 215 0.78 5.63 -8.13
N CYS A 216 1.59 5.01 -9.00
CA CYS A 216 1.12 4.44 -10.26
C CYS A 216 0.58 5.46 -11.29
N ILE A 217 0.91 6.72 -11.14
CA ILE A 217 0.67 7.79 -12.10
C ILE A 217 2.03 8.30 -12.59
N GLU A 218 2.20 8.41 -13.89
CA GLU A 218 3.37 9.02 -14.50
C GLU A 218 3.21 10.55 -14.50
N ILE A 219 4.18 11.23 -13.91
CA ILE A 219 4.24 12.68 -13.82
C ILE A 219 5.30 13.17 -14.81
N ASP A 220 4.91 14.01 -15.76
CA ASP A 220 5.77 14.62 -16.76
C ASP A 220 5.78 16.15 -16.53
N THR A 221 6.89 16.62 -15.96
CA THR A 221 7.04 18.05 -15.59
C THR A 221 7.46 18.93 -16.77
N VAL A 222 7.96 18.36 -17.86
CA VAL A 222 8.27 19.08 -19.10
C VAL A 222 6.97 19.48 -19.80
N HIS A 223 6.07 18.52 -19.97
CA HIS A 223 4.76 18.77 -20.61
C HIS A 223 3.68 19.21 -19.61
N MET A 224 3.99 19.22 -18.31
CA MET A 224 3.04 19.50 -17.21
C MET A 224 1.80 18.60 -17.30
N GLN A 225 2.02 17.31 -17.40
CA GLN A 225 0.98 16.30 -17.60
C GLN A 225 1.08 15.17 -16.57
N LEU A 226 -0.10 14.68 -16.20
CA LEU A 226 -0.25 13.42 -15.46
C LEU A 226 -0.82 12.37 -16.41
N ARG A 227 -0.21 11.19 -16.45
CA ARG A 227 -0.60 10.10 -17.36
C ARG A 227 -0.71 8.78 -16.62
N LEU A 228 -1.56 7.88 -17.11
CA LEU A 228 -1.43 6.47 -16.74
C LEU A 228 -0.17 5.92 -17.43
N PRO A 229 0.67 5.15 -16.73
CA PRO A 229 1.75 4.41 -17.38
C PRO A 229 1.19 3.55 -18.53
N SER A 230 1.94 3.46 -19.62
CA SER A 230 1.48 2.81 -20.87
C SER A 230 0.97 1.39 -20.66
N GLU A 231 1.64 0.59 -19.82
CA GLU A 231 1.22 -0.76 -19.47
C GLU A 231 -0.16 -0.78 -18.76
N LYS A 232 -0.40 0.17 -17.85
CA LYS A 232 -1.70 0.29 -17.16
C LYS A 232 -2.80 0.76 -18.08
N LEU A 233 -2.47 1.69 -18.98
CA LEU A 233 -3.41 2.17 -19.98
C LEU A 233 -3.84 1.03 -20.91
N ALA A 234 -2.88 0.27 -21.46
CA ALA A 234 -3.17 -0.89 -22.31
C ALA A 234 -4.04 -1.92 -21.58
N ARG A 235 -3.67 -2.28 -20.34
CA ARG A 235 -4.48 -3.21 -19.54
C ARG A 235 -5.89 -2.69 -19.29
N LEU A 236 -6.07 -1.39 -19.04
CA LEU A 236 -7.40 -0.81 -18.86
C LEU A 236 -8.21 -0.87 -20.14
N GLN A 237 -7.59 -0.60 -21.29
CA GLN A 237 -8.22 -0.72 -22.60
C GLN A 237 -8.69 -2.16 -22.87
N ASP A 238 -7.84 -3.17 -22.60
CA ASP A 238 -8.21 -4.59 -22.74
C ASP A 238 -9.40 -4.96 -21.85
N VAL A 239 -9.40 -4.49 -20.61
CA VAL A 239 -10.52 -4.71 -19.68
C VAL A 239 -11.79 -4.08 -20.23
N LEU A 240 -11.76 -2.84 -20.70
CA LEU A 240 -12.92 -2.14 -21.25
C LEU A 240 -13.44 -2.81 -22.52
N LEU A 241 -12.55 -3.24 -23.43
CA LEU A 241 -12.93 -4.01 -24.62
C LEU A 241 -13.61 -5.33 -24.26
N SER A 242 -13.04 -6.04 -23.28
CA SER A 242 -13.66 -7.28 -22.77
C SER A 242 -15.06 -7.03 -22.20
N TRP A 243 -15.27 -5.91 -21.50
CA TRP A 243 -16.57 -5.56 -20.93
C TRP A 243 -17.60 -5.09 -21.98
N SER A 244 -17.16 -4.46 -23.07
CA SER A 244 -18.04 -3.96 -24.13
C SER A 244 -18.78 -5.10 -24.88
N THR A 245 -18.23 -6.31 -24.87
CA THR A 245 -18.78 -7.48 -25.53
C THR A 245 -19.57 -8.42 -24.59
N ARG A 246 -19.51 -8.18 -23.28
CA ARG A 246 -20.14 -9.02 -22.27
C ARG A 246 -21.63 -8.70 -22.12
N ARG A 247 -22.45 -9.74 -21.93
CA ARG A 247 -23.87 -9.60 -21.58
C ARG A 247 -24.13 -9.61 -20.06
N GLY A 248 -23.13 -9.98 -19.26
CA GLY A 248 -23.23 -10.07 -17.81
C GLY A 248 -21.87 -10.25 -17.13
N GLY A 249 -21.85 -10.20 -15.81
CA GLY A 249 -20.66 -10.40 -15.00
C GLY A 249 -20.97 -10.55 -13.52
N THR A 250 -19.98 -10.95 -12.74
CA THR A 250 -20.11 -11.05 -11.28
C THR A 250 -19.92 -9.69 -10.60
N LYS A 251 -20.52 -9.53 -9.42
CA LYS A 251 -20.30 -8.33 -8.58
C LYS A 251 -18.80 -8.06 -8.32
N ARG A 252 -18.01 -9.13 -8.13
CA ARG A 252 -16.56 -9.03 -7.91
C ARG A 252 -15.85 -8.44 -9.13
N GLU A 253 -16.20 -8.87 -10.34
CA GLU A 253 -15.64 -8.33 -11.58
C GLU A 253 -16.02 -6.86 -11.76
N LEU A 254 -17.29 -6.51 -11.49
CA LEU A 254 -17.76 -5.12 -11.56
C LEU A 254 -17.00 -4.23 -10.56
N LEU A 255 -16.82 -4.67 -9.33
CA LEU A 255 -16.03 -3.93 -8.32
C LEU A 255 -14.55 -3.78 -8.73
N SER A 256 -13.97 -4.79 -9.38
CA SER A 256 -12.60 -4.72 -9.92
C SER A 256 -12.50 -3.69 -11.06
N LEU A 257 -13.50 -3.66 -11.97
CA LEU A 257 -13.57 -2.63 -13.01
C LEU A 257 -13.69 -1.23 -12.41
N ILE A 258 -14.62 -1.03 -11.46
CA ILE A 258 -14.82 0.23 -10.77
C ILE A 258 -13.50 0.71 -10.12
N GLY A 259 -12.77 -0.18 -9.44
CA GLY A 259 -11.47 0.14 -8.84
C GLY A 259 -10.44 0.60 -9.87
N SER A 260 -10.36 -0.09 -11.02
CA SER A 260 -9.44 0.26 -12.11
C SER A 260 -9.79 1.63 -12.74
N LEU A 261 -11.07 1.89 -12.96
CA LEU A 261 -11.57 3.17 -13.49
C LEU A 261 -11.40 4.30 -12.47
N HIS A 262 -11.63 4.04 -11.19
CA HIS A 262 -11.43 5.04 -10.13
C HIS A 262 -9.98 5.53 -10.08
N HIS A 263 -9.01 4.60 -10.24
CA HIS A 263 -7.60 4.98 -10.36
C HIS A 263 -7.34 5.85 -11.60
N ALA A 264 -7.96 5.53 -12.74
CA ALA A 264 -7.84 6.33 -13.97
C ALA A 264 -8.43 7.74 -13.83
N CYS A 265 -9.43 7.93 -12.97
CA CYS A 265 -10.01 9.25 -12.67
C CYS A 265 -9.02 10.24 -12.04
N ALA A 266 -7.90 9.76 -11.50
CA ALA A 266 -6.84 10.66 -11.03
C ALA A 266 -6.25 11.51 -12.16
N VAL A 267 -6.23 10.98 -13.38
CA VAL A 267 -5.70 11.66 -14.58
C VAL A 267 -6.79 12.04 -15.60
N ILE A 268 -7.85 11.25 -15.69
CA ILE A 268 -8.94 11.46 -16.66
C ILE A 268 -10.20 11.86 -15.89
N LYS A 269 -10.26 13.11 -15.47
CA LYS A 269 -11.35 13.63 -14.63
C LYS A 269 -12.77 13.40 -15.19
N PRO A 270 -13.05 13.48 -16.52
CA PRO A 270 -14.39 13.23 -17.08
C PRO A 270 -14.93 11.81 -16.82
N VAL A 271 -14.06 10.80 -16.66
CA VAL A 271 -14.47 9.41 -16.37
C VAL A 271 -15.25 9.30 -15.05
N ARG A 272 -15.04 10.24 -14.14
CA ARG A 272 -15.71 10.25 -12.82
C ARG A 272 -17.24 10.30 -12.91
N ALA A 273 -17.79 10.95 -13.92
CA ALA A 273 -19.23 11.02 -14.15
C ALA A 273 -19.82 9.64 -14.51
N PHE A 274 -19.09 8.83 -15.27
CA PHE A 274 -19.54 7.50 -15.67
C PHE A 274 -19.38 6.47 -14.53
N LEU A 275 -18.42 6.68 -13.65
CA LEU A 275 -18.19 5.79 -12.50
C LEU A 275 -19.38 5.73 -11.55
N ARG A 276 -20.11 6.82 -11.38
CA ARG A 276 -21.28 6.89 -10.49
C ARG A 276 -22.32 5.84 -10.85
N ARG A 277 -22.64 5.67 -12.12
CA ARG A 277 -23.62 4.66 -12.57
C ARG A 277 -23.17 3.23 -12.31
N LEU A 278 -21.87 2.95 -12.48
CA LEU A 278 -21.32 1.63 -12.18
C LEU A 278 -21.35 1.33 -10.68
N ILE A 279 -21.08 2.34 -9.84
CA ILE A 279 -21.16 2.22 -8.38
C ILE A 279 -22.61 1.99 -7.95
N GLU A 280 -23.56 2.76 -8.49
CA GLU A 280 -25.00 2.57 -8.23
C GLU A 280 -25.43 1.15 -8.64
N LEU A 281 -25.01 0.67 -9.81
CA LEU A 281 -25.25 -0.69 -10.26
C LEU A 281 -24.69 -1.74 -9.28
N SER A 282 -23.48 -1.54 -8.75
CA SER A 282 -22.86 -2.49 -7.81
C SER A 282 -23.59 -2.58 -6.46
N ASN A 283 -24.41 -1.59 -6.12
CA ASN A 283 -25.16 -1.52 -4.87
C ASN A 283 -26.57 -2.11 -4.97
N VAL A 284 -27.04 -2.47 -6.17
CA VAL A 284 -28.34 -3.12 -6.35
C VAL A 284 -28.32 -4.50 -5.69
N PRO A 285 -29.35 -4.86 -4.88
CA PRO A 285 -29.45 -6.20 -4.28
C PRO A 285 -29.44 -7.29 -5.34
N LYS A 286 -28.76 -8.41 -5.04
CA LYS A 286 -28.57 -9.53 -5.99
C LYS A 286 -29.89 -10.07 -6.58
N ALA A 287 -30.98 -10.07 -5.78
CA ALA A 287 -32.31 -10.52 -6.19
C ALA A 287 -32.98 -9.62 -7.24
N LEU A 288 -32.54 -8.37 -7.40
CA LEU A 288 -33.09 -7.37 -8.32
C LEU A 288 -32.12 -7.02 -9.47
N HIS A 289 -31.01 -7.73 -9.57
CA HIS A 289 -29.90 -7.31 -10.43
C HIS A 289 -30.02 -7.95 -11.81
N PRO A 290 -30.33 -7.19 -12.89
CA PRO A 290 -30.48 -7.73 -14.24
C PRO A 290 -29.15 -8.20 -14.86
N PHE A 291 -28.03 -7.88 -14.23
CA PHE A 291 -26.67 -8.09 -14.76
C PHE A 291 -25.94 -9.28 -14.14
N PHE A 292 -26.34 -9.71 -12.93
CA PHE A 292 -25.72 -10.85 -12.26
C PHE A 292 -26.59 -12.10 -12.39
N ALA A 293 -26.10 -13.05 -13.16
CA ALA A 293 -26.67 -14.42 -13.24
C ALA A 293 -26.11 -15.27 -12.09
#